data_2378a6b4016126b62bf1f35eba9af261
#
_entry.id   2378a6b4016126b62bf1f35eba9af261
#
_cell.length_a   1.000
_cell.length_b   1.000
_cell.length_c   1.000
_cell.angle_alpha   90.00
_cell.angle_beta   90.00
_cell.angle_gamma   90.00
#
_symmetry.space_group_name_H-M   'P 1'
#
loop_
_entity.id
_entity.type
_entity.pdbx_description
1 polymer ?
#
loop_
_entity_poly.entity_id
_entity_poly.type
_entity_poly.pdbx_seq_one_letter_code
_entity_poly.pdbx_strand_id
1 'polypeptide(L)'
;LCACNYSKSGYTERDMETLWQANVQVIREVVIRSKVSADKIAGVSFSGHGKGLYMVDKAGKPVYNGILSTDTRAWKFVKKWEKDGTKEKVYEKTFQDILVCQPVSILAWFQQEKPEILSKVQYIFSVKDYIRFRLTQEACAEYTDFSGGNLINLNTKSYDKELLECFGIGTLYDKFPPLKESADICGYITKEAADLTGLIEGTPVAAGMFDVNACGIASGLDREEKLCMIAGTWSINEFICKHPIINGTVSLNSMFCIPGYYLVEESSPTSAGNMEWFIRNLMSYEKTDAQQSGRSIYDITNKWVEQIEPENNQLIFLPFLNGSNVAPLAKGSFVGLTAYHGKEHMLRAVYEGVVFSH
;
A
#
# COMPACT_ATOMS: atom_id res chain seq x y z
N LEU A 1 -14.35 -7.47 9.64
CA LEU A 1 -13.75 -7.01 8.37
C LEU A 1 -14.70 -6.01 7.72
N CYS A 2 -14.21 -4.81 7.42
CA CYS A 2 -14.97 -3.80 6.69
C CYS A 2 -15.02 -4.18 5.20
N ALA A 3 -16.22 -4.37 4.66
CA ALA A 3 -16.41 -4.82 3.28
C ALA A 3 -15.94 -3.75 2.27
N CYS A 4 -15.37 -4.21 1.16
CA CYS A 4 -15.12 -3.38 -0.01
C CYS A 4 -16.31 -3.47 -0.95
N ASN A 5 -16.64 -2.35 -1.60
CA ASN A 5 -17.68 -2.26 -2.61
C ASN A 5 -17.02 -2.17 -3.99
N TYR A 6 -17.43 -3.05 -4.90
CA TYR A 6 -16.97 -3.11 -6.28
C TYR A 6 -18.12 -2.70 -7.22
N SER A 7 -18.50 -1.42 -7.14
CA SER A 7 -19.68 -0.91 -7.86
C SER A 7 -19.57 -0.96 -9.38
N LYS A 8 -18.36 -0.89 -9.92
CA LYS A 8 -18.02 -1.00 -11.36
C LYS A 8 -16.64 -1.63 -11.52
N SER A 9 -16.36 -2.17 -12.70
CA SER A 9 -15.00 -2.64 -13.01
C SER A 9 -13.97 -1.53 -12.82
N GLY A 10 -12.93 -1.79 -12.03
CA GLY A 10 -11.87 -0.85 -11.70
C GLY A 10 -12.18 0.09 -10.53
N TYR A 11 -13.36 0.02 -9.92
CA TYR A 11 -13.73 0.83 -8.76
C TYR A 11 -13.65 -0.01 -7.50
N THR A 12 -12.83 0.42 -6.55
CA THR A 12 -12.72 -0.22 -5.25
C THR A 12 -12.92 0.82 -4.15
N GLU A 13 -14.07 0.77 -3.52
CA GLU A 13 -14.53 1.75 -2.56
C GLU A 13 -14.89 1.12 -1.22
N ARG A 14 -14.89 1.94 -0.17
CA ARG A 14 -15.31 1.55 1.17
C ARG A 14 -16.09 2.69 1.81
N ASP A 15 -17.20 2.38 2.47
CA ASP A 15 -17.91 3.34 3.29
C ASP A 15 -17.02 3.79 4.47
N MET A 16 -16.80 5.09 4.57
CA MET A 16 -15.87 5.67 5.54
C MET A 16 -16.41 5.63 6.98
N GLU A 17 -17.72 5.70 7.15
CA GLU A 17 -18.31 5.58 8.49
C GLU A 17 -18.27 4.15 9.00
N THR A 18 -18.56 3.17 8.15
CA THR A 18 -18.37 1.74 8.47
C THR A 18 -16.91 1.44 8.82
N LEU A 19 -15.97 2.05 8.10
CA LEU A 19 -14.53 1.93 8.43
C LEU A 19 -14.22 2.51 9.81
N TRP A 20 -14.76 3.68 10.12
CA TRP A 20 -14.58 4.30 11.44
C TRP A 20 -15.15 3.42 12.56
N GLN A 21 -16.39 2.96 12.43
CA GLN A 21 -17.03 2.10 13.42
C GLN A 21 -16.26 0.78 13.64
N ALA A 22 -15.72 0.19 12.59
CA ALA A 22 -14.88 -0.99 12.70
C ALA A 22 -13.59 -0.71 13.51
N ASN A 23 -12.96 0.45 13.30
CA ASN A 23 -11.78 0.86 14.09
C ASN A 23 -12.14 1.12 15.55
N VAL A 24 -13.23 1.82 15.83
CA VAL A 24 -13.76 2.02 17.19
C VAL A 24 -13.92 0.67 17.90
N GLN A 25 -14.59 -0.29 17.26
CA GLN A 25 -14.82 -1.61 17.82
C GLN A 25 -13.50 -2.33 18.13
N VAL A 26 -12.55 -2.32 17.19
CA VAL A 26 -11.24 -2.99 17.38
C VAL A 26 -10.46 -2.36 18.53
N ILE A 27 -10.39 -1.02 18.58
CA ILE A 27 -9.70 -0.31 19.66
C ILE A 27 -10.35 -0.69 21.01
N ARG A 28 -11.66 -0.61 21.11
CA ARG A 28 -12.41 -0.95 22.32
C ARG A 28 -12.16 -2.39 22.77
N GLU A 29 -12.20 -3.33 21.84
CA GLU A 29 -11.93 -4.75 22.14
C GLU A 29 -10.49 -4.97 22.63
N VAL A 30 -9.51 -4.31 22.02
CA VAL A 30 -8.12 -4.40 22.43
C VAL A 30 -7.92 -3.83 23.84
N VAL A 31 -8.49 -2.66 24.13
CA VAL A 31 -8.44 -2.05 25.47
C VAL A 31 -9.03 -3.01 26.52
N ILE A 32 -10.20 -3.58 26.26
CA ILE A 32 -10.86 -4.52 27.18
C ILE A 32 -10.04 -5.82 27.35
N ARG A 33 -9.61 -6.43 26.24
CA ARG A 33 -8.94 -7.76 26.25
C ARG A 33 -7.53 -7.69 26.80
N SER A 34 -6.84 -6.57 26.67
CA SER A 34 -5.47 -6.39 27.17
C SER A 34 -5.41 -6.46 28.69
N LYS A 35 -6.52 -6.16 29.37
CA LYS A 35 -6.60 -5.98 30.83
C LYS A 35 -5.65 -4.88 31.35
N VAL A 36 -5.10 -4.07 30.47
CA VAL A 36 -4.30 -2.89 30.80
C VAL A 36 -5.27 -1.77 31.14
N SER A 37 -5.07 -1.11 32.27
CA SER A 37 -5.87 0.06 32.62
C SER A 37 -5.63 1.17 31.60
N ALA A 38 -6.68 1.84 31.14
CA ALA A 38 -6.60 2.84 30.08
C ALA A 38 -5.66 4.03 30.42
N ASP A 39 -5.47 4.32 31.71
CA ASP A 39 -4.50 5.32 32.20
C ASP A 39 -3.03 4.93 32.00
N LYS A 40 -2.76 3.65 31.69
CA LYS A 40 -1.42 3.15 31.35
C LYS A 40 -1.13 3.19 29.86
N ILE A 41 -2.10 3.55 29.02
CA ILE A 41 -1.90 3.71 27.57
C ILE A 41 -1.27 5.06 27.34
N ALA A 42 0.03 5.06 27.03
CA ALA A 42 0.83 6.28 26.89
C ALA A 42 0.56 7.05 25.60
N GLY A 43 0.03 6.37 24.55
CA GLY A 43 -0.26 6.98 23.27
C GLY A 43 -0.83 6.00 22.26
N VAL A 44 -1.29 6.53 21.13
CA VAL A 44 -1.84 5.76 20.00
C VAL A 44 -1.07 6.13 18.74
N SER A 45 -0.75 5.15 17.91
CA SER A 45 -0.15 5.35 16.59
C SER A 45 -0.82 4.43 15.57
N PHE A 46 -0.61 4.72 14.29
CA PHE A 46 -1.26 4.01 13.19
C PHE A 46 -0.27 3.55 12.13
N SER A 47 -0.62 2.44 11.51
CA SER A 47 -0.13 2.14 10.17
C SER A 47 -1.33 1.84 9.28
N GLY A 48 -1.25 2.20 8.02
CA GLY A 48 -2.35 2.01 7.07
C GLY A 48 -1.84 1.90 5.65
N HIS A 49 -2.67 1.32 4.77
CA HIS A 49 -2.29 1.22 3.37
C HIS A 49 -2.05 2.61 2.77
N GLY A 50 -1.00 2.73 2.00
CA GLY A 50 -0.75 3.93 1.20
C GLY A 50 -1.62 3.97 -0.06
N LYS A 51 -1.50 5.08 -0.80
CA LYS A 51 -2.31 5.37 -1.98
C LYS A 51 -3.80 5.49 -1.60
N GLY A 52 -4.71 5.51 -2.58
CA GLY A 52 -6.14 5.72 -2.29
C GLY A 52 -6.47 7.17 -1.89
N LEU A 53 -7.70 7.42 -1.43
CA LEU A 53 -8.19 8.78 -1.18
C LEU A 53 -9.36 8.78 -0.19
N TYR A 54 -9.30 9.65 0.81
CA TYR A 54 -10.34 9.85 1.82
C TYR A 54 -10.63 11.34 1.98
N MET A 55 -11.86 11.77 1.76
CA MET A 55 -12.22 13.19 1.68
C MET A 55 -13.35 13.53 2.63
N VAL A 56 -13.21 14.64 3.35
CA VAL A 56 -14.21 15.14 4.30
C VAL A 56 -14.58 16.60 4.03
N ASP A 57 -15.78 17.00 4.44
CA ASP A 57 -16.27 18.37 4.42
C ASP A 57 -15.80 19.18 5.65
N LYS A 58 -16.29 20.43 5.75
CA LYS A 58 -16.00 21.34 6.87
C LYS A 58 -16.46 20.83 8.23
N ALA A 59 -17.46 19.94 8.25
CA ALA A 59 -17.96 19.31 9.47
C ALA A 59 -17.24 17.98 9.78
N GLY A 60 -16.19 17.63 9.03
CA GLY A 60 -15.46 16.38 9.17
C GLY A 60 -16.22 15.14 8.66
N LYS A 61 -17.34 15.33 7.94
CA LYS A 61 -18.13 14.23 7.40
C LYS A 61 -17.60 13.80 6.02
N PRO A 62 -17.61 12.49 5.72
CA PRO A 62 -17.26 11.99 4.40
C PRO A 62 -18.09 12.62 3.29
N VAL A 63 -17.45 13.11 2.23
CA VAL A 63 -18.14 13.65 1.02
C VAL A 63 -18.32 12.58 -0.05
N TYR A 64 -17.58 11.49 0.04
CA TYR A 64 -17.63 10.33 -0.84
C TYR A 64 -17.13 9.08 -0.08
N ASN A 65 -17.29 7.89 -0.67
CA ASN A 65 -16.66 6.69 -0.16
C ASN A 65 -15.13 6.82 -0.17
N GLY A 66 -14.46 6.21 0.79
CA GLY A 66 -13.00 6.05 0.74
C GLY A 66 -12.59 5.16 -0.43
N ILE A 67 -11.58 5.59 -1.18
CA ILE A 67 -11.04 4.87 -2.34
C ILE A 67 -9.79 4.12 -1.93
N LEU A 68 -9.68 2.86 -2.34
CA LEU A 68 -8.60 1.97 -1.91
C LEU A 68 -7.43 1.96 -2.91
N SER A 69 -6.28 1.44 -2.46
CA SER A 69 -5.06 1.29 -3.25
C SER A 69 -5.15 0.33 -4.44
N THR A 70 -6.25 -0.43 -4.55
CA THR A 70 -6.52 -1.33 -5.69
C THR A 70 -7.45 -0.72 -6.74
N ASP A 71 -7.85 0.54 -6.54
CA ASP A 71 -8.71 1.26 -7.49
C ASP A 71 -7.95 1.62 -8.77
N THR A 72 -8.58 1.42 -9.91
CA THR A 72 -7.96 1.67 -11.22
C THR A 72 -8.74 2.65 -12.09
N ARG A 73 -9.74 3.37 -11.51
CA ARG A 73 -10.62 4.29 -12.29
C ARG A 73 -9.88 5.36 -13.05
N ALA A 74 -8.73 5.82 -12.53
CA ALA A 74 -7.94 6.91 -13.08
C ALA A 74 -6.97 6.50 -14.22
N TRP A 75 -7.04 5.27 -14.72
CA TRP A 75 -6.09 4.74 -15.71
C TRP A 75 -5.94 5.60 -16.97
N LYS A 76 -7.01 6.29 -17.41
CA LYS A 76 -6.97 7.17 -18.59
C LYS A 76 -6.06 8.39 -18.38
N PHE A 77 -6.02 8.90 -17.15
CA PHE A 77 -5.16 10.04 -16.78
C PHE A 77 -3.70 9.63 -16.81
N VAL A 78 -3.35 8.50 -16.20
CA VAL A 78 -1.98 7.99 -16.22
C VAL A 78 -1.50 7.77 -17.66
N LYS A 79 -2.31 7.09 -18.50
CA LYS A 79 -1.98 6.92 -19.93
C LYS A 79 -1.86 8.23 -20.71
N LYS A 80 -2.59 9.28 -20.32
CA LYS A 80 -2.45 10.60 -20.92
C LYS A 80 -1.12 11.21 -20.51
N TRP A 81 -0.78 11.19 -19.24
CA TRP A 81 0.45 11.78 -18.68
C TRP A 81 1.74 11.09 -19.15
N GLU A 82 1.66 9.79 -19.49
CA GLU A 82 2.75 9.07 -20.17
C GLU A 82 3.02 9.56 -21.60
N LYS A 83 2.05 10.23 -22.24
CA LYS A 83 2.14 10.64 -23.64
C LYS A 83 2.36 12.13 -23.83
N ASP A 84 1.96 12.97 -22.88
CA ASP A 84 1.95 14.42 -23.03
C ASP A 84 3.12 15.13 -22.32
N GLY A 85 4.09 14.36 -21.80
CA GLY A 85 5.28 14.87 -21.12
C GLY A 85 5.06 15.27 -19.66
N THR A 86 3.86 14.99 -19.11
CA THR A 86 3.58 15.27 -17.70
C THR A 86 4.40 14.35 -16.78
N LYS A 87 4.55 13.07 -17.14
CA LYS A 87 5.32 12.10 -16.35
C LYS A 87 6.75 12.57 -16.12
N GLU A 88 7.44 13.01 -17.17
CA GLU A 88 8.81 13.48 -17.11
C GLU A 88 8.93 14.74 -16.22
N LYS A 89 8.02 15.69 -16.41
CA LYS A 89 7.97 16.92 -15.62
C LYS A 89 7.80 16.67 -14.11
N VAL A 90 6.87 15.81 -13.74
CA VAL A 90 6.61 15.53 -12.31
C VAL A 90 7.69 14.65 -11.70
N TYR A 91 8.33 13.78 -12.50
CA TYR A 91 9.43 12.94 -12.03
C TYR A 91 10.60 13.76 -11.49
N GLU A 92 10.92 14.92 -12.08
CA GLU A 92 11.96 15.84 -11.59
C GLU A 92 11.70 16.36 -10.17
N LYS A 93 10.45 16.29 -9.71
CA LYS A 93 10.01 16.76 -8.39
C LYS A 93 9.72 15.62 -7.42
N THR A 94 9.21 14.49 -7.91
CA THR A 94 8.69 13.40 -7.06
C THR A 94 9.54 12.14 -7.08
N PHE A 95 10.42 11.99 -8.08
CA PHE A 95 11.33 10.86 -8.27
C PHE A 95 10.61 9.49 -8.28
N GLN A 96 9.36 9.47 -8.77
CA GLN A 96 8.57 8.25 -8.82
C GLN A 96 7.66 8.20 -10.03
N ASP A 97 7.27 7.00 -10.41
CA ASP A 97 6.27 6.76 -11.45
C ASP A 97 4.86 7.16 -10.96
N ILE A 98 3.97 7.37 -11.93
CA ILE A 98 2.57 7.70 -11.63
C ILE A 98 1.74 6.42 -11.68
N LEU A 99 1.15 6.05 -10.54
CA LEU A 99 0.27 4.89 -10.44
C LEU A 99 -1.21 5.31 -10.50
N VAL A 100 -2.03 4.42 -11.03
CA VAL A 100 -3.47 4.68 -11.20
C VAL A 100 -4.22 4.88 -9.89
N CYS A 101 -3.74 4.27 -8.81
CA CYS A 101 -4.33 4.31 -7.47
C CYS A 101 -3.77 5.43 -6.57
N GLN A 102 -2.80 6.21 -7.05
CA GLN A 102 -2.28 7.34 -6.27
C GLN A 102 -3.32 8.46 -6.15
N PRO A 103 -3.30 9.20 -5.03
CA PRO A 103 -4.27 10.27 -4.79
C PRO A 103 -4.27 11.33 -5.91
N VAL A 104 -3.13 11.68 -6.50
CA VAL A 104 -3.08 12.63 -7.64
C VAL A 104 -3.91 12.15 -8.83
N SER A 105 -3.82 10.85 -9.15
CA SER A 105 -4.55 10.27 -10.28
C SER A 105 -6.06 10.24 -10.01
N ILE A 106 -6.43 9.83 -8.79
CA ILE A 106 -7.82 9.77 -8.36
C ILE A 106 -8.43 11.18 -8.28
N LEU A 107 -7.70 12.16 -7.75
CA LEU A 107 -8.14 13.56 -7.67
C LEU A 107 -8.35 14.18 -9.06
N ALA A 108 -7.45 13.91 -10.01
CA ALA A 108 -7.62 14.34 -11.40
C ALA A 108 -8.90 13.72 -12.03
N TRP A 109 -9.18 12.46 -11.70
CA TRP A 109 -10.43 11.83 -12.11
C TRP A 109 -11.65 12.55 -11.50
N PHE A 110 -11.64 12.86 -10.19
CA PHE A 110 -12.72 13.61 -9.55
C PHE A 110 -12.87 15.01 -10.13
N GLN A 111 -11.76 15.69 -10.42
CA GLN A 111 -11.77 17.03 -11.01
C GLN A 111 -12.52 17.07 -12.36
N GLN A 112 -12.42 15.99 -13.14
CA GLN A 112 -13.10 15.88 -14.44
C GLN A 112 -14.49 15.31 -14.32
N GLU A 113 -14.68 14.21 -13.57
CA GLU A 113 -15.89 13.40 -13.61
C GLU A 113 -16.90 13.77 -12.50
N LYS A 114 -16.44 14.37 -11.39
CA LYS A 114 -17.26 14.69 -10.21
C LYS A 114 -16.82 15.97 -9.50
N PRO A 115 -16.68 17.11 -10.21
CA PRO A 115 -16.21 18.36 -9.60
C PRO A 115 -17.13 18.86 -8.45
N GLU A 116 -18.41 18.52 -8.48
CA GLU A 116 -19.37 18.83 -7.42
C GLU A 116 -19.05 18.13 -6.08
N ILE A 117 -18.33 17.04 -6.09
CA ILE A 117 -17.83 16.39 -4.88
C ILE A 117 -16.65 17.18 -4.34
N LEU A 118 -15.68 17.52 -5.19
CA LEU A 118 -14.49 18.29 -4.79
C LEU A 118 -14.84 19.67 -4.22
N SER A 119 -15.92 20.29 -4.69
CA SER A 119 -16.38 21.59 -4.17
C SER A 119 -16.77 21.55 -2.68
N LYS A 120 -17.14 20.38 -2.17
CA LYS A 120 -17.54 20.15 -0.76
C LYS A 120 -16.36 19.81 0.13
N VAL A 121 -15.22 19.40 -0.45
CA VAL A 121 -14.05 18.93 0.30
C VAL A 121 -13.42 20.06 1.11
N GLN A 122 -13.17 19.81 2.38
CA GLN A 122 -12.34 20.63 3.24
C GLN A 122 -10.94 20.03 3.38
N TYR A 123 -10.84 18.72 3.66
CA TYR A 123 -9.59 18.02 3.83
C TYR A 123 -9.51 16.74 3.01
N ILE A 124 -8.30 16.47 2.53
CA ILE A 124 -7.91 15.27 1.80
C ILE A 124 -6.93 14.48 2.66
N PHE A 125 -7.24 13.21 2.92
CA PHE A 125 -6.50 12.34 3.82
C PHE A 125 -6.06 11.02 3.16
N SER A 126 -5.05 10.37 3.73
CA SER A 126 -4.83 8.94 3.63
C SER A 126 -5.79 8.19 4.57
N VAL A 127 -5.84 6.86 4.50
CA VAL A 127 -6.73 6.07 5.36
C VAL A 127 -6.43 6.26 6.84
N LYS A 128 -5.15 6.20 7.23
CA LYS A 128 -4.75 6.37 8.64
C LYS A 128 -4.97 7.78 9.14
N ASP A 129 -4.74 8.78 8.28
CA ASP A 129 -4.94 10.18 8.61
C ASP A 129 -6.42 10.49 8.85
N TYR A 130 -7.32 9.86 8.07
CA TYR A 130 -8.76 9.95 8.31
C TYR A 130 -9.15 9.34 9.67
N ILE A 131 -8.65 8.15 10.03
CA ILE A 131 -8.95 7.53 11.32
C ILE A 131 -8.39 8.37 12.47
N ARG A 132 -7.17 8.88 12.33
CA ARG A 132 -6.56 9.79 13.30
C ARG A 132 -7.40 11.06 13.48
N PHE A 133 -7.83 11.68 12.37
CA PHE A 133 -8.71 12.85 12.40
C PHE A 133 -10.02 12.56 13.16
N ARG A 134 -10.63 11.40 12.97
CA ARG A 134 -11.84 11.00 13.70
C ARG A 134 -11.62 10.84 15.22
N LEU A 135 -10.39 10.50 15.63
CA LEU A 135 -10.03 10.38 17.05
C LEU A 135 -9.70 11.74 17.70
N THR A 136 -9.10 12.65 16.93
CA THR A 136 -8.49 13.88 17.48
C THR A 136 -9.20 15.16 17.07
N GLN A 137 -9.93 15.14 15.96
CA GLN A 137 -10.48 16.31 15.26
C GLN A 137 -9.41 17.29 14.75
N GLU A 138 -8.11 16.87 14.76
CA GLU A 138 -6.98 17.64 14.24
C GLU A 138 -6.60 17.17 12.84
N ALA A 139 -6.61 18.09 11.88
CA ALA A 139 -6.28 17.79 10.49
C ALA A 139 -4.78 17.84 10.27
N CYS A 140 -4.17 16.69 10.06
CA CYS A 140 -2.76 16.53 9.70
C CYS A 140 -2.62 15.50 8.58
N ALA A 141 -1.60 15.65 7.75
CA ALA A 141 -1.12 14.66 6.81
C ALA A 141 0.25 14.16 7.24
N GLU A 142 0.63 12.95 6.83
CA GLU A 142 1.92 12.40 7.24
C GLU A 142 2.81 12.15 6.02
N TYR A 143 4.10 12.44 6.17
CA TYR A 143 5.06 12.48 5.06
C TYR A 143 5.18 11.19 4.27
N THR A 144 5.20 10.01 4.92
CA THR A 144 5.46 8.75 4.20
C THR A 144 4.35 8.42 3.20
N ASP A 145 3.09 8.61 3.59
CA ASP A 145 1.92 8.42 2.71
C ASP A 145 1.85 9.45 1.59
N PHE A 146 1.98 10.74 1.96
CA PHE A 146 1.78 11.81 1.00
C PHE A 146 2.92 11.91 0.00
N SER A 147 4.14 11.59 0.41
CA SER A 147 5.26 11.48 -0.53
C SER A 147 5.07 10.31 -1.49
N GLY A 148 4.65 9.14 -1.02
CA GLY A 148 4.35 7.98 -1.88
C GLY A 148 3.13 8.16 -2.79
N GLY A 149 2.37 9.25 -2.59
CA GLY A 149 1.18 9.63 -3.36
C GLY A 149 1.39 10.61 -4.51
N ASN A 150 2.63 10.99 -4.84
CA ASN A 150 2.98 12.07 -5.79
C ASN A 150 2.48 13.47 -5.39
N LEU A 151 2.17 13.69 -4.11
CA LEU A 151 1.62 14.96 -3.60
C LEU A 151 2.69 15.93 -3.11
N ILE A 152 3.91 15.46 -2.90
CA ILE A 152 5.02 16.21 -2.30
C ILE A 152 6.16 16.34 -3.32
N ASN A 153 6.72 17.54 -3.42
CA ASN A 153 7.99 17.77 -4.07
C ASN A 153 9.11 17.29 -3.13
N LEU A 154 9.78 16.20 -3.47
CA LEU A 154 10.82 15.59 -2.64
C LEU A 154 12.10 16.42 -2.55
N ASN A 155 12.33 17.39 -3.46
CA ASN A 155 13.44 18.34 -3.37
C ASN A 155 13.24 19.33 -2.21
N THR A 156 11.99 19.77 -2.00
CA THR A 156 11.63 20.78 -0.97
C THR A 156 10.96 20.16 0.25
N LYS A 157 10.59 18.88 0.18
CA LYS A 157 9.83 18.13 1.19
C LYS A 157 8.55 18.83 1.60
N SER A 158 7.85 19.41 0.64
CA SER A 158 6.63 20.19 0.86
C SER A 158 5.65 20.04 -0.29
N TYR A 159 4.41 20.47 -0.06
CA TYR A 159 3.45 20.65 -1.15
C TYR A 159 3.98 21.66 -2.17
N ASP A 160 3.77 21.37 -3.43
CA ASP A 160 4.21 22.23 -4.55
C ASP A 160 3.01 22.47 -5.47
N LYS A 161 2.59 23.73 -5.56
CA LYS A 161 1.43 24.11 -6.35
C LYS A 161 1.64 23.84 -7.85
N GLU A 162 2.85 24.08 -8.38
CA GLU A 162 3.17 23.78 -9.78
C GLU A 162 3.10 22.26 -10.06
N LEU A 163 3.57 21.44 -9.11
CA LEU A 163 3.43 19.98 -9.19
C LEU A 163 1.96 19.59 -9.31
N LEU A 164 1.10 20.12 -8.44
CA LEU A 164 -0.33 19.84 -8.47
C LEU A 164 -1.02 20.38 -9.74
N GLU A 165 -0.56 21.50 -10.27
CA GLU A 165 -1.01 22.06 -11.56
C GLU A 165 -0.66 21.14 -12.74
N CYS A 166 0.51 20.48 -12.74
CA CYS A 166 0.87 19.48 -13.74
C CYS A 166 -0.14 18.33 -13.79
N PHE A 167 -0.69 17.93 -12.65
CA PHE A 167 -1.75 16.92 -12.55
C PHE A 167 -3.17 17.45 -12.80
N GLY A 168 -3.33 18.76 -13.01
CA GLY A 168 -4.64 19.42 -13.18
C GLY A 168 -5.45 19.59 -11.89
N ILE A 169 -4.79 19.52 -10.74
CA ILE A 169 -5.43 19.60 -9.40
C ILE A 169 -4.90 20.75 -8.53
N GLY A 170 -4.26 21.76 -9.14
CA GLY A 170 -3.69 22.91 -8.42
C GLY A 170 -4.70 23.69 -7.57
N THR A 171 -5.98 23.68 -7.93
CA THR A 171 -7.08 24.28 -7.15
C THR A 171 -7.34 23.60 -5.80
N LEU A 172 -6.80 22.40 -5.58
CA LEU A 172 -6.94 21.65 -4.35
C LEU A 172 -5.81 21.88 -3.34
N TYR A 173 -4.84 22.75 -3.66
CA TYR A 173 -3.66 23.00 -2.82
C TYR A 173 -4.02 23.27 -1.36
N ASP A 174 -5.00 24.11 -1.09
CA ASP A 174 -5.45 24.49 0.25
C ASP A 174 -6.32 23.41 0.95
N LYS A 175 -6.56 22.26 0.31
CA LYS A 175 -7.29 21.14 0.87
C LYS A 175 -6.39 20.08 1.51
N PHE A 176 -5.09 20.18 1.30
CA PHE A 176 -4.13 19.28 1.92
C PHE A 176 -3.78 19.77 3.33
N PRO A 177 -3.93 18.90 4.37
CA PRO A 177 -3.60 19.27 5.74
C PRO A 177 -2.10 19.50 5.94
N PRO A 178 -1.67 20.20 7.02
CA PRO A 178 -0.27 20.37 7.35
C PRO A 178 0.46 19.03 7.47
N LEU A 179 1.67 18.95 6.90
CA LEU A 179 2.52 17.77 6.96
C LEU A 179 3.17 17.59 8.33
N LYS A 180 3.29 16.33 8.74
CA LYS A 180 3.89 15.90 10.01
C LYS A 180 4.83 14.72 9.79
N GLU A 181 5.86 14.62 10.62
CA GLU A 181 6.71 13.43 10.69
C GLU A 181 5.96 12.28 11.39
N SER A 182 6.34 11.04 11.09
CA SER A 182 5.64 9.85 11.58
C SER A 182 5.51 9.76 13.11
N ALA A 183 6.48 10.30 13.85
CA ALA A 183 6.50 10.31 15.31
C ALA A 183 5.90 11.58 15.96
N ASP A 184 5.53 12.59 15.17
CA ASP A 184 4.95 13.81 15.70
C ASP A 184 3.58 13.55 16.34
N ILE A 185 3.29 14.26 17.42
CA ILE A 185 1.94 14.27 18.00
C ILE A 185 1.03 15.11 17.10
N CYS A 186 -0.04 14.47 16.65
CA CYS A 186 -1.04 15.02 15.74
C CYS A 186 -2.40 15.23 16.40
N GLY A 187 -2.41 15.53 17.68
CA GLY A 187 -3.59 15.77 18.48
C GLY A 187 -3.74 14.78 19.61
N TYR A 188 -4.87 14.87 20.28
CA TYR A 188 -5.17 14.10 21.47
C TYR A 188 -6.56 13.46 21.33
N ILE A 189 -6.78 12.33 21.98
CA ILE A 189 -8.09 11.67 22.00
C ILE A 189 -9.13 12.65 22.55
N THR A 190 -10.16 12.91 21.76
CA THR A 190 -11.29 13.74 22.17
C THR A 190 -12.20 12.99 23.17
N LYS A 191 -13.03 13.72 23.92
CA LYS A 191 -14.02 13.11 24.79
C LYS A 191 -14.94 12.14 24.04
N GLU A 192 -15.43 12.54 22.87
CA GLU A 192 -16.30 11.69 22.04
C GLU A 192 -15.59 10.38 21.64
N ALA A 193 -14.34 10.47 21.20
CA ALA A 193 -13.55 9.30 20.83
C ALA A 193 -13.24 8.42 22.06
N ALA A 194 -12.99 9.01 23.22
CA ALA A 194 -12.77 8.30 24.48
C ALA A 194 -14.03 7.47 24.87
N ASP A 195 -15.20 8.08 24.82
CA ASP A 195 -16.48 7.43 25.15
C ASP A 195 -16.77 6.24 24.22
N LEU A 196 -16.38 6.34 22.96
CA LEU A 196 -16.55 5.29 21.96
C LEU A 196 -15.54 4.14 22.09
N THR A 197 -14.27 4.46 22.33
CA THR A 197 -13.14 3.51 22.23
C THR A 197 -12.71 2.91 23.56
N GLY A 198 -13.01 3.58 24.68
CA GLY A 198 -12.52 3.22 26.00
C GLY A 198 -11.10 3.73 26.29
N LEU A 199 -10.50 4.51 25.37
CA LEU A 199 -9.29 5.28 25.64
C LEU A 199 -9.59 6.46 26.57
N ILE A 200 -8.56 7.07 27.15
CA ILE A 200 -8.73 8.27 27.98
C ILE A 200 -8.64 9.53 27.12
N GLU A 201 -9.55 10.48 27.36
CA GLU A 201 -9.46 11.82 26.81
C GLU A 201 -8.09 12.44 27.11
N GLY A 202 -7.50 13.08 26.10
CA GLY A 202 -6.16 13.65 26.22
C GLY A 202 -5.00 12.67 25.97
N THR A 203 -5.25 11.38 25.72
CA THR A 203 -4.20 10.46 25.27
C THR A 203 -3.59 10.96 23.96
N PRO A 204 -2.23 11.12 23.86
CA PRO A 204 -1.60 11.63 22.65
C PRO A 204 -1.72 10.65 21.49
N VAL A 205 -1.89 11.19 20.28
CA VAL A 205 -2.00 10.43 19.04
C VAL A 205 -0.90 10.87 18.07
N ALA A 206 -0.03 9.94 17.71
CA ALA A 206 1.05 10.18 16.74
C ALA A 206 0.55 10.13 15.30
N ALA A 207 1.32 10.72 14.39
CA ALA A 207 1.01 10.75 12.95
C ALA A 207 0.90 9.33 12.37
N GLY A 208 1.75 8.42 12.83
CA GLY A 208 1.85 7.08 12.28
C GLY A 208 2.60 7.05 10.96
N MET A 209 2.53 5.94 10.21
CA MET A 209 3.28 5.78 8.98
C MET A 209 2.56 4.89 7.97
N PHE A 210 2.98 4.95 6.73
CA PHE A 210 2.59 4.04 5.67
C PHE A 210 2.93 2.58 6.05
N ASP A 211 2.07 1.61 5.70
CA ASP A 211 2.24 0.21 6.13
C ASP A 211 3.55 -0.43 5.65
N VAL A 212 4.03 -0.08 4.46
CA VAL A 212 5.34 -0.52 3.93
C VAL A 212 6.47 0.00 4.84
N ASN A 213 6.44 1.27 5.24
CA ASN A 213 7.38 1.82 6.23
C ASN A 213 7.34 1.05 7.56
N ALA A 214 6.12 0.70 8.03
CA ALA A 214 5.96 -0.05 9.26
C ALA A 214 6.54 -1.47 9.15
N CYS A 215 6.37 -2.13 7.99
CA CYS A 215 7.00 -3.42 7.70
C CYS A 215 8.52 -3.30 7.70
N GLY A 216 9.07 -2.27 7.05
CA GLY A 216 10.51 -2.00 7.03
C GLY A 216 11.07 -1.85 8.44
N ILE A 217 10.49 -0.99 9.27
CA ILE A 217 10.91 -0.81 10.67
C ILE A 217 10.81 -2.12 11.48
N ALA A 218 9.68 -2.83 11.34
CA ALA A 218 9.47 -4.10 12.06
C ALA A 218 10.50 -5.17 11.64
N SER A 219 10.97 -5.12 10.39
CA SER A 219 12.02 -6.00 9.85
C SER A 219 13.43 -5.51 10.17
N GLY A 220 13.56 -4.38 10.87
CA GLY A 220 14.84 -3.79 11.27
C GLY A 220 15.52 -2.96 10.18
N LEU A 221 14.77 -2.39 9.24
CA LEU A 221 15.27 -1.48 8.21
C LEU A 221 15.55 -0.10 8.84
N ASP A 222 16.77 0.08 9.32
CA ASP A 222 17.22 1.27 10.05
C ASP A 222 18.47 1.94 9.45
N ARG A 223 19.03 1.36 8.36
CA ARG A 223 20.26 1.84 7.69
C ARG A 223 20.36 1.32 6.27
N GLU A 224 21.19 1.99 5.45
CA GLU A 224 21.31 1.78 3.99
C GLU A 224 21.77 0.39 3.56
N GLU A 225 22.49 -0.36 4.41
CA GLU A 225 23.01 -1.69 4.08
C GLU A 225 21.99 -2.81 4.23
N LYS A 226 20.75 -2.49 4.55
CA LYS A 226 19.67 -3.46 4.73
C LYS A 226 18.68 -3.41 3.59
N LEU A 227 18.17 -4.60 3.24
CA LEU A 227 17.06 -4.81 2.33
C LEU A 227 15.92 -5.48 3.11
N CYS A 228 14.72 -4.93 3.04
CA CYS A 228 13.50 -5.60 3.47
C CYS A 228 12.83 -6.24 2.26
N MET A 229 12.56 -7.53 2.35
CA MET A 229 11.93 -8.32 1.29
C MET A 229 10.61 -8.86 1.80
N ILE A 230 9.51 -8.44 1.17
CA ILE A 230 8.16 -8.86 1.54
C ILE A 230 7.64 -9.81 0.45
N ALA A 231 7.66 -11.11 0.74
CA ALA A 231 7.16 -12.16 -0.13
C ALA A 231 5.70 -12.49 0.18
N GLY A 232 4.81 -11.55 -0.10
CA GLY A 232 3.36 -11.70 0.02
C GLY A 232 2.70 -12.07 -1.31
N THR A 233 1.44 -11.71 -1.50
CA THR A 233 0.76 -11.81 -2.82
C THR A 233 1.53 -11.00 -3.86
N TRP A 234 2.03 -9.83 -3.46
CA TRP A 234 2.99 -9.03 -4.18
C TRP A 234 4.40 -9.30 -3.68
N SER A 235 5.37 -9.19 -4.58
CA SER A 235 6.78 -9.05 -4.29
C SER A 235 7.05 -7.58 -4.00
N ILE A 236 7.55 -7.25 -2.83
CA ILE A 236 8.00 -5.89 -2.50
C ILE A 236 9.42 -5.98 -1.98
N ASN A 237 10.32 -5.26 -2.63
CA ASN A 237 11.70 -5.07 -2.18
C ASN A 237 11.84 -3.61 -1.80
N GLU A 238 12.28 -3.36 -0.58
CA GLU A 238 12.45 -2.02 -0.08
C GLU A 238 13.76 -1.85 0.67
N PHE A 239 14.37 -0.72 0.47
CA PHE A 239 15.56 -0.29 1.20
C PHE A 239 15.53 1.21 1.39
N ILE A 240 16.38 1.72 2.28
CA ILE A 240 16.46 3.16 2.57
C ILE A 240 17.79 3.74 2.09
N CYS A 241 17.76 5.00 1.72
CA CYS A 241 18.94 5.74 1.30
C CYS A 241 18.83 7.22 1.67
N LYS A 242 19.97 7.90 1.83
CA LYS A 242 20.01 9.34 2.15
C LYS A 242 19.67 10.23 0.96
N HIS A 243 19.76 9.70 -0.25
CA HIS A 243 19.44 10.40 -1.48
C HIS A 243 18.53 9.52 -2.34
N PRO A 244 17.48 10.08 -2.97
CA PRO A 244 16.61 9.31 -3.84
C PRO A 244 17.39 8.74 -5.03
N ILE A 245 17.01 7.58 -5.53
CA ILE A 245 17.57 6.99 -6.74
C ILE A 245 16.81 7.53 -7.94
N ILE A 246 17.50 8.31 -8.77
CA ILE A 246 16.91 9.07 -9.89
C ILE A 246 17.44 8.65 -11.27
N ASN A 247 18.13 7.53 -11.35
CA ASN A 247 18.75 7.02 -12.59
C ASN A 247 17.77 6.22 -13.48
N GLY A 248 16.49 6.18 -13.13
CA GLY A 248 15.47 5.45 -13.89
C GLY A 248 15.44 3.93 -13.64
N THR A 249 16.24 3.42 -12.70
CA THR A 249 16.28 1.97 -12.37
C THR A 249 15.23 1.57 -11.33
N VAL A 250 14.64 2.53 -10.62
CA VAL A 250 13.63 2.29 -9.58
C VAL A 250 12.36 3.07 -9.90
N SER A 251 11.22 2.48 -9.59
CA SER A 251 9.90 3.07 -9.89
C SER A 251 9.38 4.01 -8.82
N LEU A 252 9.73 3.81 -7.56
CA LEU A 252 9.18 4.59 -6.45
C LEU A 252 10.26 5.03 -5.46
N ASN A 253 10.35 6.34 -5.26
CA ASN A 253 11.00 6.96 -4.11
C ASN A 253 9.94 7.68 -3.28
N SER A 254 10.01 7.56 -1.96
CA SER A 254 9.17 8.30 -1.01
C SER A 254 9.98 8.68 0.22
N MET A 255 9.41 9.45 1.12
CA MET A 255 10.07 9.70 2.40
C MET A 255 9.95 8.49 3.31
N PHE A 256 11.00 8.20 4.05
CA PHE A 256 10.98 7.16 5.08
C PHE A 256 10.58 7.75 6.44
N CYS A 257 10.01 6.91 7.31
CA CYS A 257 9.55 7.32 8.64
C CYS A 257 10.68 7.74 9.59
N ILE A 258 11.92 7.37 9.30
CA ILE A 258 13.11 7.91 9.98
C ILE A 258 13.55 9.16 9.20
N PRO A 259 13.52 10.36 9.80
CA PRO A 259 13.89 11.59 9.13
C PRO A 259 15.30 11.54 8.51
N GLY A 260 15.43 12.09 7.30
CA GLY A 260 16.71 12.12 6.57
C GLY A 260 16.90 10.93 5.62
N TYR A 261 16.03 9.94 5.62
CA TYR A 261 16.05 8.84 4.67
C TYR A 261 14.88 8.90 3.69
N TYR A 262 15.13 8.36 2.51
CA TYR A 262 14.12 8.03 1.51
C TYR A 262 13.90 6.52 1.50
N LEU A 263 12.67 6.10 1.29
CA LEU A 263 12.32 4.71 0.99
C LEU A 263 12.36 4.53 -0.52
N VAL A 264 13.09 3.53 -0.97
CA VAL A 264 13.03 3.02 -2.35
C VAL A 264 12.23 1.75 -2.34
N GLU A 265 11.17 1.70 -3.13
CA GLU A 265 10.23 0.58 -3.22
C GLU A 265 10.17 0.07 -4.66
N GLU A 266 10.44 -1.22 -4.85
CA GLU A 266 10.11 -1.97 -6.05
C GLU A 266 9.07 -3.02 -5.72
N SER A 267 7.95 -3.00 -6.42
CA SER A 267 6.84 -3.91 -6.18
C SER A 267 6.35 -4.54 -7.48
N SER A 268 6.01 -5.84 -7.43
CA SER A 268 5.52 -6.59 -8.58
C SER A 268 4.47 -7.63 -8.15
N PRO A 269 3.44 -7.90 -8.96
CA PRO A 269 2.43 -8.92 -8.67
C PRO A 269 2.95 -10.34 -9.01
N THR A 270 4.23 -10.63 -8.79
CA THR A 270 4.94 -11.83 -9.25
C THR A 270 5.33 -12.81 -8.14
N SER A 271 4.90 -12.58 -6.89
CA SER A 271 5.30 -13.38 -5.72
C SER A 271 4.31 -14.52 -5.39
N ALA A 272 4.00 -14.72 -4.12
CA ALA A 272 3.26 -15.88 -3.60
C ALA A 272 1.90 -16.15 -4.28
N GLY A 273 1.31 -15.15 -4.91
CA GLY A 273 0.09 -15.33 -5.73
C GLY A 273 0.25 -16.38 -6.84
N ASN A 274 1.46 -16.52 -7.40
CA ASN A 274 1.76 -17.57 -8.40
C ASN A 274 1.76 -18.95 -7.75
N MET A 275 2.30 -19.06 -6.54
CA MET A 275 2.32 -20.31 -5.79
C MET A 275 0.91 -20.74 -5.35
N GLU A 276 0.11 -19.81 -4.85
CA GLU A 276 -1.29 -20.07 -4.51
C GLU A 276 -2.09 -20.54 -5.73
N TRP A 277 -1.84 -19.93 -6.89
CA TRP A 277 -2.45 -20.36 -8.14
C TRP A 277 -2.07 -21.82 -8.48
N PHE A 278 -0.79 -22.17 -8.36
CA PHE A 278 -0.31 -23.54 -8.62
C PHE A 278 -0.97 -24.56 -7.67
N ILE A 279 -0.96 -24.29 -6.39
CA ILE A 279 -1.58 -25.13 -5.37
C ILE A 279 -3.09 -25.31 -5.65
N ARG A 280 -3.78 -24.21 -5.91
CA ARG A 280 -5.24 -24.24 -6.13
C ARG A 280 -5.64 -25.02 -7.37
N ASN A 281 -4.91 -24.87 -8.47
CA ASN A 281 -5.33 -25.39 -9.76
C ASN A 281 -4.69 -26.76 -10.12
N LEU A 282 -3.51 -27.07 -9.56
CA LEU A 282 -2.75 -28.26 -9.97
C LEU A 282 -2.52 -29.26 -8.81
N MET A 283 -2.80 -28.90 -7.55
CA MET A 283 -2.54 -29.74 -6.38
C MET A 283 -3.80 -30.05 -5.58
N SER A 284 -4.94 -30.25 -6.24
CA SER A 284 -6.21 -30.52 -5.55
C SER A 284 -6.19 -31.82 -4.75
N TYR A 285 -5.55 -32.87 -5.28
CA TYR A 285 -5.40 -34.16 -4.58
C TYR A 285 -4.53 -34.01 -3.33
N GLU A 286 -3.36 -33.43 -3.48
CA GLU A 286 -2.39 -33.19 -2.39
C GLU A 286 -2.98 -32.29 -1.28
N LYS A 287 -3.79 -31.31 -1.69
CA LYS A 287 -4.51 -30.46 -0.72
C LYS A 287 -5.54 -31.24 0.10
N THR A 288 -6.27 -32.16 -0.55
CA THR A 288 -7.24 -33.01 0.14
C THR A 288 -6.54 -34.00 1.08
N ASP A 289 -5.45 -34.64 0.64
CA ASP A 289 -4.63 -35.53 1.45
C ASP A 289 -4.04 -34.81 2.68
N ALA A 290 -3.51 -33.61 2.50
CA ALA A 290 -3.00 -32.78 3.58
C ALA A 290 -4.10 -32.51 4.64
N GLN A 291 -5.29 -32.10 4.20
CA GLN A 291 -6.42 -31.83 5.08
C GLN A 291 -6.86 -33.07 5.88
N GLN A 292 -6.96 -34.22 5.21
CA GLN A 292 -7.37 -35.48 5.84
C GLN A 292 -6.33 -36.00 6.86
N SER A 293 -5.05 -35.75 6.60
CA SER A 293 -3.95 -36.16 7.48
C SER A 293 -3.55 -35.12 8.52
N GLY A 294 -4.25 -33.96 8.59
CA GLY A 294 -3.94 -32.87 9.53
C GLY A 294 -2.61 -32.17 9.27
N ARG A 295 -2.06 -32.31 8.06
CA ARG A 295 -0.80 -31.67 7.63
C ARG A 295 -1.08 -30.34 6.91
N SER A 296 -0.10 -29.46 6.88
CA SER A 296 -0.13 -28.29 5.99
C SER A 296 0.17 -28.69 4.55
N ILE A 297 -0.52 -28.09 3.57
CA ILE A 297 -0.14 -28.23 2.15
C ILE A 297 1.29 -27.73 1.91
N TYR A 298 1.74 -26.76 2.69
CA TYR A 298 3.11 -26.23 2.61
C TYR A 298 4.18 -27.22 3.05
N ASP A 299 3.87 -28.17 3.92
CA ASP A 299 4.82 -29.25 4.26
C ASP A 299 5.07 -30.15 3.06
N ILE A 300 4.04 -30.40 2.24
CA ILE A 300 4.15 -31.17 1.00
C ILE A 300 4.93 -30.38 -0.05
N THR A 301 4.60 -29.11 -0.25
CA THR A 301 5.27 -28.28 -1.25
C THR A 301 6.76 -28.09 -0.94
N ASN A 302 7.10 -27.83 0.33
CA ASN A 302 8.50 -27.70 0.76
C ASN A 302 9.28 -28.98 0.49
N LYS A 303 8.73 -30.12 0.87
CA LYS A 303 9.36 -31.42 0.63
C LYS A 303 9.59 -31.68 -0.85
N TRP A 304 8.65 -31.36 -1.71
CA TRP A 304 8.81 -31.52 -3.17
C TRP A 304 9.90 -30.63 -3.72
N VAL A 305 9.93 -29.37 -3.31
CA VAL A 305 10.96 -28.41 -3.74
C VAL A 305 12.36 -28.82 -3.27
N GLU A 306 12.50 -29.33 -2.05
CA GLU A 306 13.77 -29.82 -1.48
C GLU A 306 14.31 -31.05 -2.22
N GLN A 307 13.43 -31.89 -2.77
CA GLN A 307 13.83 -33.12 -3.49
C GLN A 307 14.36 -32.88 -4.90
N ILE A 308 14.13 -31.71 -5.47
CA ILE A 308 14.58 -31.36 -6.82
C ILE A 308 15.84 -30.48 -6.69
N GLU A 309 16.98 -31.04 -7.06
CA GLU A 309 18.23 -30.29 -7.10
C GLU A 309 18.17 -29.15 -8.15
N PRO A 310 18.65 -27.93 -7.84
CA PRO A 310 18.59 -26.79 -8.76
C PRO A 310 19.20 -27.09 -10.14
N GLU A 311 20.33 -27.81 -10.14
CA GLU A 311 21.09 -28.18 -11.35
C GLU A 311 20.33 -29.13 -12.27
N ASN A 312 19.38 -29.87 -11.72
CA ASN A 312 18.57 -30.84 -12.45
C ASN A 312 17.23 -30.27 -12.97
N ASN A 313 16.92 -29.02 -12.61
CA ASN A 313 15.68 -28.38 -13.04
C ASN A 313 15.97 -27.26 -14.04
N GLN A 314 15.94 -27.57 -15.34
CA GLN A 314 16.07 -26.60 -16.42
C GLN A 314 14.74 -25.97 -16.82
N LEU A 315 13.67 -26.28 -16.11
CA LEU A 315 12.35 -25.73 -16.34
C LEU A 315 12.25 -24.33 -15.75
N ILE A 316 11.93 -23.35 -16.59
CA ILE A 316 11.77 -21.95 -16.17
C ILE A 316 10.28 -21.63 -16.06
N PHE A 317 9.88 -20.99 -14.97
CA PHE A 317 8.57 -20.38 -14.83
C PHE A 317 8.67 -18.86 -14.90
N LEU A 318 7.90 -18.25 -15.81
CA LEU A 318 7.73 -16.81 -15.89
C LEU A 318 6.53 -16.40 -14.99
N PRO A 319 6.75 -15.68 -13.87
CA PRO A 319 5.73 -15.47 -12.83
C PRO A 319 4.71 -14.37 -13.15
N PHE A 320 4.33 -14.22 -14.41
CA PHE A 320 3.48 -13.10 -14.88
C PHE A 320 1.99 -13.45 -14.97
N LEU A 321 1.47 -14.29 -14.08
CA LEU A 321 0.04 -14.63 -14.05
C LEU A 321 -0.85 -13.39 -13.87
N ASN A 322 -0.38 -12.41 -13.10
CA ASN A 322 -1.05 -11.14 -12.85
C ASN A 322 -0.44 -9.97 -13.65
N GLY A 323 0.39 -10.27 -14.67
CA GLY A 323 1.12 -9.29 -15.45
C GLY A 323 2.50 -8.98 -14.90
N SER A 324 3.14 -7.97 -15.46
CA SER A 324 4.44 -7.46 -15.05
C SER A 324 4.44 -5.93 -15.17
N ASN A 325 5.09 -5.25 -14.24
CA ASN A 325 5.23 -3.78 -14.30
C ASN A 325 6.11 -3.35 -15.49
N VAL A 326 7.09 -4.18 -15.88
CA VAL A 326 8.00 -3.89 -17.00
C VAL A 326 7.41 -4.28 -18.34
N ALA A 327 6.62 -5.36 -18.40
CA ALA A 327 6.02 -5.89 -19.62
C ALA A 327 4.53 -6.17 -19.36
N PRO A 328 3.63 -5.18 -19.47
CA PRO A 328 2.21 -5.32 -19.10
C PRO A 328 1.43 -6.42 -19.86
N LEU A 329 1.92 -6.82 -21.03
CA LEU A 329 1.33 -7.90 -21.83
C LEU A 329 1.93 -9.28 -21.55
N ALA A 330 2.95 -9.37 -20.70
CA ALA A 330 3.56 -10.65 -20.33
C ALA A 330 2.55 -11.55 -19.61
N LYS A 331 2.68 -12.85 -19.84
CA LYS A 331 1.82 -13.89 -19.27
C LYS A 331 2.67 -14.93 -18.56
N GLY A 332 2.10 -15.56 -17.52
CA GLY A 332 2.71 -16.70 -16.88
C GLY A 332 2.95 -17.84 -17.89
N SER A 333 4.15 -18.42 -17.86
CA SER A 333 4.54 -19.45 -18.80
C SER A 333 5.55 -20.41 -18.18
N PHE A 334 5.48 -21.69 -18.57
CA PHE A 334 6.53 -22.66 -18.35
C PHE A 334 7.34 -22.82 -19.65
N VAL A 335 8.65 -22.66 -19.56
CA VAL A 335 9.57 -22.76 -20.71
C VAL A 335 10.56 -23.90 -20.45
N GLY A 336 10.74 -24.77 -21.45
CA GLY A 336 11.62 -25.92 -21.32
C GLY A 336 10.96 -27.20 -20.79
N LEU A 337 9.61 -27.29 -20.82
CA LEU A 337 8.87 -28.48 -20.37
C LEU A 337 9.17 -29.68 -21.31
N THR A 338 9.49 -30.82 -20.72
CA THR A 338 9.71 -32.09 -21.40
C THR A 338 8.93 -33.20 -20.73
N ALA A 339 8.88 -34.40 -21.32
CA ALA A 339 8.21 -35.57 -20.73
C ALA A 339 8.84 -36.06 -19.41
N TYR A 340 10.04 -35.59 -19.08
CA TYR A 340 10.72 -35.87 -17.81
C TYR A 340 10.11 -35.10 -16.63
N HIS A 341 9.56 -33.92 -16.86
CA HIS A 341 9.13 -33.03 -15.81
C HIS A 341 7.75 -33.43 -15.23
N GLY A 342 7.72 -33.70 -13.93
CA GLY A 342 6.49 -33.90 -13.14
C GLY A 342 6.05 -32.59 -12.43
N LYS A 343 4.99 -32.69 -11.64
CA LYS A 343 4.46 -31.56 -10.83
C LYS A 343 5.50 -30.94 -9.89
N GLU A 344 6.36 -31.76 -9.33
CA GLU A 344 7.43 -31.38 -8.40
C GLU A 344 8.42 -30.44 -9.09
N HIS A 345 8.81 -30.77 -10.31
CA HIS A 345 9.69 -29.92 -11.13
C HIS A 345 9.02 -28.60 -11.50
N MET A 346 7.71 -28.65 -11.85
CA MET A 346 6.96 -27.42 -12.13
C MET A 346 6.83 -26.54 -10.89
N LEU A 347 6.57 -27.13 -9.72
CA LEU A 347 6.50 -26.40 -8.46
C LEU A 347 7.86 -25.75 -8.12
N ARG A 348 8.96 -26.49 -8.28
CA ARG A 348 10.31 -25.96 -8.10
C ARG A 348 10.55 -24.75 -9.02
N ALA A 349 10.19 -24.85 -10.30
CA ALA A 349 10.30 -23.74 -11.24
C ALA A 349 9.45 -22.52 -10.80
N VAL A 350 8.26 -22.73 -10.21
CA VAL A 350 7.43 -21.64 -9.66
C VAL A 350 8.15 -20.95 -8.51
N TYR A 351 8.75 -21.70 -7.56
CA TYR A 351 9.54 -21.13 -6.47
C TYR A 351 10.70 -20.32 -6.99
N GLU A 352 11.49 -20.87 -7.93
CA GLU A 352 12.64 -20.17 -8.53
C GLU A 352 12.19 -18.92 -9.30
N GLY A 353 11.13 -19.00 -10.09
CA GLY A 353 10.58 -17.85 -10.82
C GLY A 353 10.13 -16.73 -9.90
N VAL A 354 9.54 -17.05 -8.74
CA VAL A 354 9.20 -16.07 -7.70
C VAL A 354 10.47 -15.46 -7.11
N VAL A 355 11.46 -16.28 -6.73
CA VAL A 355 12.72 -15.77 -6.15
C VAL A 355 13.47 -14.88 -7.13
N PHE A 356 13.55 -15.27 -8.39
CA PHE A 356 14.23 -14.45 -9.42
C PHE A 356 13.48 -13.16 -9.78
N SER A 357 12.21 -13.05 -9.40
CA SER A 357 11.44 -11.82 -9.60
C SER A 357 11.62 -10.79 -8.47
N HIS A 358 12.21 -11.21 -7.35
CA HIS A 358 12.68 -10.34 -6.28
C HIS A 358 14.09 -9.84 -6.59
#